data_0489cd170df2d8451464dd350bd33b37
#
_entry.id   0489cd170df2d8451464dd350bd33b37
#
_cell.length_a   1.000
_cell.length_b   1.000
_cell.length_c   1.000
_cell.angle_alpha   90.00
_cell.angle_beta   90.00
_cell.angle_gamma   90.00
#
_symmetry.space_group_name_H-M   'P 1'
#
loop_
_entity.id
_entity.type
_entity.pdbx_description
1 polymer ?
#
loop_
_entity_poly.entity_id
_entity_poly.type
_entity_poly.pdbx_seq_one_letter_code
_entity_poly.pdbx_strand_id
1 'polypeptide(L)'
;MTEGQHLQIILRLGDDALVLGQRLSAWCGHGPVLEEDIALSNTALDLIGQARNFYTLAAAREDQGRDEDQLAFFRTDKEFQNHLLLEQPNGHFGDTIVRQFFFSAFALERCAFLSRQLVDAEVAGIAAKAVKELQYHWEHAAQWIVRLGDGTTESHEKVQASIDHLWS
;
A
#
# COMPACT_ATOMS: atom_id res chain seq x y z
N MET A 1 24.59 1.89 7.46
CA MET A 1 23.81 1.25 6.39
C MET A 1 24.57 1.46 5.09
N THR A 2 24.75 0.41 4.28
CA THR A 2 25.43 0.52 2.97
C THR A 2 24.49 1.12 1.92
N GLU A 3 25.04 1.66 0.81
CA GLU A 3 24.24 2.17 -0.33
C GLU A 3 23.29 1.10 -0.88
N GLY A 4 23.76 -0.14 -1.02
CA GLY A 4 22.91 -1.25 -1.46
C GLY A 4 21.74 -1.56 -0.51
N GLN A 5 21.94 -1.44 0.81
CA GLN A 5 20.84 -1.60 1.78
C GLN A 5 19.82 -0.46 1.67
N HIS A 6 20.25 0.76 1.41
CA HIS A 6 19.36 1.89 1.17
C HIS A 6 18.50 1.69 -0.08
N LEU A 7 19.12 1.27 -1.19
CA LEU A 7 18.41 0.99 -2.42
C LEU A 7 17.34 -0.10 -2.22
N GLN A 8 17.66 -1.17 -1.50
CA GLN A 8 16.70 -2.24 -1.20
C GLN A 8 15.49 -1.75 -0.39
N ILE A 9 15.71 -0.82 0.54
CA ILE A 9 14.59 -0.22 1.30
C ILE A 9 13.69 0.60 0.38
N ILE A 10 14.26 1.41 -0.52
CA ILE A 10 13.49 2.23 -1.46
C ILE A 10 12.68 1.34 -2.41
N LEU A 11 13.29 0.29 -2.96
CA LEU A 11 12.62 -0.69 -3.81
C LEU A 11 11.44 -1.34 -3.07
N ARG A 12 11.65 -1.80 -1.83
CA ARG A 12 10.59 -2.40 -1.00
C ARG A 12 9.41 -1.45 -0.76
N LEU A 13 9.69 -0.16 -0.52
CA LEU A 13 8.63 0.85 -0.37
C LEU A 13 7.80 1.00 -1.66
N GLY A 14 8.46 1.00 -2.80
CA GLY A 14 7.82 1.02 -4.12
C GLY A 14 7.01 -0.26 -4.39
N ASP A 15 7.58 -1.43 -4.07
CA ASP A 15 6.95 -2.73 -4.26
C ASP A 15 5.66 -2.86 -3.46
N ASP A 16 5.70 -2.50 -2.17
CA ASP A 16 4.51 -2.48 -1.31
C ASP A 16 3.39 -1.63 -1.92
N ALA A 17 3.73 -0.42 -2.32
CA ALA A 17 2.75 0.52 -2.87
C ALA A 17 2.21 0.04 -4.23
N LEU A 18 3.06 -0.48 -5.12
CA LEU A 18 2.62 -0.97 -6.42
C LEU A 18 1.71 -2.19 -6.30
N VAL A 19 2.10 -3.21 -5.53
CA VAL A 19 1.33 -4.44 -5.38
C VAL A 19 -0.05 -4.16 -4.78
N LEU A 20 -0.12 -3.34 -3.71
CA LEU A 20 -1.41 -2.97 -3.12
C LEU A 20 -2.25 -2.11 -4.07
N GLY A 21 -1.65 -1.12 -4.73
CA GLY A 21 -2.33 -0.29 -5.73
C GLY A 21 -2.96 -1.11 -6.84
N GLN A 22 -2.26 -2.13 -7.35
CA GLN A 22 -2.78 -3.06 -8.35
C GLN A 22 -3.92 -3.92 -7.80
N ARG A 23 -3.82 -4.42 -6.58
CA ARG A 23 -4.91 -5.17 -5.93
C ARG A 23 -6.18 -4.34 -5.77
N LEU A 24 -6.05 -3.08 -5.38
CA LEU A 24 -7.19 -2.17 -5.25
C LEU A 24 -7.77 -1.76 -6.61
N SER A 25 -6.93 -1.60 -7.64
CA SER A 25 -7.40 -1.30 -9.01
C SER A 25 -8.32 -2.39 -9.56
N ALA A 26 -8.22 -3.63 -9.10
CA ALA A 26 -9.11 -4.72 -9.49
C ALA A 26 -10.56 -4.54 -8.99
N TRP A 27 -10.80 -3.61 -8.06
CA TRP A 27 -12.15 -3.23 -7.61
C TRP A 27 -12.85 -2.24 -8.54
N CYS A 28 -12.15 -1.62 -9.47
CA CYS A 28 -12.75 -0.66 -10.41
C CYS A 28 -13.89 -1.31 -11.21
N GLY A 29 -15.11 -0.80 -11.05
CA GLY A 29 -16.34 -1.37 -11.61
C GLY A 29 -16.92 -2.55 -10.82
N HIS A 30 -16.39 -2.89 -9.65
CA HIS A 30 -16.81 -4.02 -8.82
C HIS A 30 -17.07 -3.65 -7.36
N GLY A 31 -16.93 -2.36 -7.01
CA GLY A 31 -17.19 -1.86 -5.64
C GLY A 31 -18.64 -2.14 -5.21
N PRO A 32 -18.89 -2.33 -3.88
CA PRO A 32 -20.22 -2.66 -3.39
C PRO A 32 -21.24 -1.53 -3.62
N VAL A 33 -20.78 -0.30 -3.69
CA VAL A 33 -21.54 0.91 -4.06
C VAL A 33 -20.60 1.86 -4.79
N LEU A 34 -21.15 2.81 -5.56
CA LEU A 34 -20.39 3.72 -6.41
C LEU A 34 -19.33 4.52 -5.62
N GLU A 35 -19.68 4.98 -4.44
CA GLU A 35 -18.81 5.77 -3.59
C GLU A 35 -17.56 4.98 -3.18
N GLU A 36 -17.72 3.70 -2.87
CA GLU A 36 -16.60 2.83 -2.49
C GLU A 36 -15.77 2.39 -3.69
N ASP A 37 -16.38 2.20 -4.84
CA ASP A 37 -15.65 1.97 -6.09
C ASP A 37 -14.71 3.14 -6.39
N ILE A 38 -15.21 4.37 -6.28
CA ILE A 38 -14.42 5.59 -6.45
C ILE A 38 -13.35 5.72 -5.36
N ALA A 39 -13.69 5.45 -4.09
CA ALA A 39 -12.74 5.54 -2.97
C ALA A 39 -11.57 4.56 -3.12
N LEU A 40 -11.85 3.29 -3.45
CA LEU A 40 -10.81 2.28 -3.68
C LEU A 40 -9.95 2.61 -4.90
N SER A 41 -10.57 3.12 -5.97
CA SER A 41 -9.84 3.56 -7.17
C SER A 41 -8.91 4.74 -6.88
N ASN A 42 -9.35 5.72 -6.08
CA ASN A 42 -8.50 6.84 -5.67
C ASN A 42 -7.34 6.37 -4.76
N THR A 43 -7.61 5.48 -3.80
CA THR A 43 -6.57 4.87 -2.98
C THR A 43 -5.53 4.13 -3.84
N ALA A 44 -5.98 3.41 -4.87
CA ALA A 44 -5.10 2.75 -5.83
C ALA A 44 -4.20 3.74 -6.58
N LEU A 45 -4.77 4.86 -7.04
CA LEU A 45 -4.02 5.91 -7.74
C LEU A 45 -2.97 6.56 -6.83
N ASP A 46 -3.29 6.85 -5.58
CA ASP A 46 -2.34 7.38 -4.60
C ASP A 46 -1.16 6.42 -4.39
N LEU A 47 -1.44 5.12 -4.21
CA LEU A 47 -0.42 4.09 -4.03
C LEU A 47 0.46 3.91 -5.27
N ILE A 48 -0.11 3.91 -6.48
CA ILE A 48 0.65 3.88 -7.73
C ILE A 48 1.54 5.14 -7.85
N GLY A 49 1.04 6.30 -7.45
CA GLY A 49 1.81 7.53 -7.38
C GLY A 49 2.99 7.45 -6.38
N GLN A 50 2.78 6.83 -5.22
CA GLN A 50 3.85 6.55 -4.24
C GLN A 50 4.89 5.60 -4.83
N ALA A 51 4.45 4.49 -5.45
CA ALA A 51 5.34 3.53 -6.09
C ALA A 51 6.23 4.21 -7.14
N ARG A 52 5.64 5.04 -8.02
CA ARG A 52 6.37 5.80 -9.02
C ARG A 52 7.45 6.68 -8.39
N ASN A 53 7.13 7.43 -7.34
CA ASN A 53 8.10 8.30 -6.68
C ASN A 53 9.30 7.49 -6.11
N PHE A 54 9.04 6.35 -5.45
CA PHE A 54 10.11 5.50 -4.93
C PHE A 54 10.92 4.84 -6.05
N TYR A 55 10.29 4.37 -7.12
CA TYR A 55 11.02 3.76 -8.24
C TYR A 55 11.84 4.77 -9.02
N THR A 56 11.34 5.99 -9.23
CA THR A 56 12.15 7.07 -9.86
C THR A 56 13.40 7.33 -9.03
N LEU A 57 13.28 7.40 -7.69
CA LEU A 57 14.43 7.55 -6.81
C LEU A 57 15.37 6.34 -6.84
N ALA A 58 14.82 5.12 -6.84
CA ALA A 58 15.60 3.89 -6.91
C ALA A 58 16.38 3.79 -8.22
N ALA A 59 15.75 4.08 -9.34
CA ALA A 59 16.37 4.10 -10.67
C ALA A 59 17.55 5.08 -10.77
N ALA A 60 17.37 6.29 -10.22
CA ALA A 60 18.44 7.29 -10.17
C ALA A 60 19.64 6.84 -9.32
N ARG A 61 19.41 6.08 -8.24
CA ARG A 61 20.49 5.60 -7.34
C ARG A 61 21.16 4.32 -7.83
N GLU A 62 20.43 3.51 -8.57
CA GLU A 62 20.98 2.28 -9.13
C GLU A 62 22.00 2.55 -10.23
N ASP A 63 21.83 3.66 -10.96
CA ASP A 63 22.67 4.10 -12.09
C ASP A 63 22.91 3.01 -13.16
N GLN A 64 21.87 2.19 -13.39
CA GLN A 64 21.91 1.12 -14.41
C GLN A 64 21.16 1.47 -15.70
N GLY A 65 20.71 2.73 -15.83
CA GLY A 65 19.98 3.22 -16.99
C GLY A 65 18.53 2.71 -17.06
N ARG A 66 18.02 2.11 -15.99
CA ARG A 66 16.59 1.76 -15.84
C ARG A 66 15.79 2.98 -15.39
N ASP A 67 14.52 3.03 -15.79
CA ASP A 67 13.54 3.99 -15.32
C ASP A 67 12.52 3.34 -14.35
N GLU A 68 11.57 4.12 -13.87
CA GLU A 68 10.53 3.64 -12.95
C GLU A 68 9.63 2.57 -13.58
N ASP A 69 9.35 2.66 -14.88
CA ASP A 69 8.52 1.68 -15.59
C ASP A 69 9.23 0.34 -15.73
N GLN A 70 10.53 0.36 -15.99
CA GLN A 70 11.35 -0.85 -16.05
C GLN A 70 11.44 -1.53 -14.68
N LEU A 71 11.54 -0.75 -13.59
CA LEU A 71 11.49 -1.29 -12.23
C LEU A 71 10.11 -1.85 -11.88
N ALA A 72 9.03 -1.27 -12.41
CA ALA A 72 7.67 -1.73 -12.15
C ALA A 72 7.30 -2.99 -12.95
N PHE A 73 7.71 -3.09 -14.23
CA PHE A 73 7.13 -4.05 -15.17
C PHE A 73 8.10 -5.11 -15.72
N PHE A 74 9.42 -4.90 -15.60
CA PHE A 74 10.40 -5.84 -16.15
C PHE A 74 11.14 -6.67 -15.10
N ARG A 75 10.87 -6.46 -13.81
CA ARG A 75 11.33 -7.35 -12.75
C ARG A 75 10.45 -8.59 -12.67
N THR A 76 11.07 -9.71 -12.32
CA THR A 76 10.37 -10.96 -12.07
C THR A 76 9.72 -10.93 -10.67
N ASP A 77 8.76 -11.83 -10.42
CA ASP A 77 8.12 -12.03 -9.11
C ASP A 77 9.13 -12.26 -7.97
N LYS A 78 10.28 -12.89 -8.26
CA LYS A 78 11.34 -13.16 -7.28
C LYS A 78 12.17 -11.92 -6.90
N GLU A 79 12.10 -10.87 -7.70
CA GLU A 79 12.81 -9.60 -7.46
C GLU A 79 11.96 -8.60 -6.66
N PHE A 80 10.65 -8.85 -6.53
CA PHE A 80 9.78 -8.06 -5.68
C PHE A 80 9.99 -8.40 -4.20
N GLN A 81 9.92 -7.38 -3.35
CA GLN A 81 10.22 -7.49 -1.91
C GLN A 81 9.07 -6.98 -1.03
N ASN A 82 7.86 -6.94 -1.58
CA ASN A 82 6.67 -6.51 -0.87
C ASN A 82 6.31 -7.44 0.30
N HIS A 83 5.52 -6.93 1.22
CA HIS A 83 4.99 -7.73 2.31
C HIS A 83 3.95 -8.75 1.81
N LEU A 84 4.01 -9.99 2.31
CA LEU A 84 3.11 -11.10 1.92
C LEU A 84 1.62 -10.79 2.18
N LEU A 85 1.32 -9.94 3.14
CA LEU A 85 -0.04 -9.43 3.37
C LEU A 85 -0.65 -8.84 2.10
N LEU A 86 0.15 -8.18 1.26
CA LEU A 86 -0.33 -7.49 0.05
C LEU A 86 -0.62 -8.45 -1.12
N GLU A 87 -0.07 -9.66 -1.06
CA GLU A 87 -0.29 -10.71 -2.07
C GLU A 87 -1.61 -11.47 -1.84
N GLN A 88 -2.21 -11.34 -0.66
CA GLN A 88 -3.44 -12.03 -0.34
C GLN A 88 -4.56 -11.68 -1.35
N PRO A 89 -5.43 -12.65 -1.70
CA PRO A 89 -6.55 -12.39 -2.60
C PRO A 89 -7.42 -11.23 -2.12
N ASN A 90 -8.09 -10.54 -3.03
CA ASN A 90 -9.04 -9.48 -2.67
C ASN A 90 -10.22 -10.05 -1.85
N GLY A 91 -10.64 -11.30 -2.14
CA GLY A 91 -11.75 -11.91 -1.44
C GLY A 91 -13.04 -11.08 -1.58
N HIS A 92 -13.80 -10.97 -0.49
CA HIS A 92 -14.92 -10.04 -0.42
C HIS A 92 -14.45 -8.66 0.06
N PHE A 93 -15.35 -7.67 0.03
CA PHE A 93 -15.04 -6.28 0.41
C PHE A 93 -14.41 -6.17 1.81
N GLY A 94 -14.89 -6.95 2.79
CA GLY A 94 -14.32 -6.99 4.14
C GLY A 94 -12.86 -7.43 4.18
N ASP A 95 -12.47 -8.46 3.39
CA ASP A 95 -11.06 -8.90 3.31
C ASP A 95 -10.16 -7.79 2.80
N THR A 96 -10.60 -7.11 1.73
CA THR A 96 -9.86 -5.99 1.15
C THR A 96 -9.73 -4.83 2.14
N ILE A 97 -10.80 -4.48 2.87
CA ILE A 97 -10.79 -3.40 3.86
C ILE A 97 -9.88 -3.75 5.05
N VAL A 98 -9.91 -4.97 5.56
CA VAL A 98 -9.03 -5.41 6.66
C VAL A 98 -7.55 -5.39 6.23
N ARG A 99 -7.23 -5.90 5.04
CA ARG A 99 -5.89 -5.82 4.47
C ARG A 99 -5.43 -4.35 4.36
N GLN A 100 -6.30 -3.48 3.83
CA GLN A 100 -6.02 -2.06 3.69
C GLN A 100 -5.78 -1.40 5.06
N PHE A 101 -6.57 -1.73 6.06
CA PHE A 101 -6.42 -1.21 7.42
C PHE A 101 -5.07 -1.58 8.03
N PHE A 102 -4.71 -2.86 8.00
CA PHE A 102 -3.44 -3.32 8.58
C PHE A 102 -2.24 -2.70 7.87
N PHE A 103 -2.26 -2.70 6.55
CA PHE A 103 -1.16 -2.12 5.80
C PHE A 103 -1.06 -0.61 5.98
N SER A 104 -2.18 0.12 5.93
CA SER A 104 -2.14 1.58 6.08
C SER A 104 -1.66 2.00 7.46
N ALA A 105 -2.07 1.30 8.53
CA ALA A 105 -1.56 1.56 9.88
C ALA A 105 -0.04 1.39 9.95
N PHE A 106 0.49 0.29 9.42
CA PHE A 106 1.93 0.04 9.37
C PHE A 106 2.67 1.06 8.48
N ALA A 107 2.16 1.31 7.27
CA ALA A 107 2.80 2.19 6.30
C ALA A 107 2.79 3.65 6.78
N LEU A 108 1.72 4.10 7.45
CA LEU A 108 1.61 5.42 8.04
C LEU A 108 2.72 5.67 9.08
N GLU A 109 2.88 4.76 10.03
CA GLU A 109 3.94 4.87 11.06
C GLU A 109 5.34 4.81 10.43
N ARG A 110 5.55 3.91 9.47
CA ARG A 110 6.80 3.79 8.72
C ARG A 110 7.14 5.09 7.98
N CYS A 111 6.20 5.66 7.23
CA CYS A 111 6.41 6.90 6.49
C CYS A 111 6.54 8.12 7.43
N ALA A 112 5.79 8.17 8.54
CA ALA A 112 5.94 9.20 9.55
C ALA A 112 7.32 9.15 10.23
N PHE A 113 7.89 7.97 10.44
CA PHE A 113 9.27 7.83 10.90
C PHE A 113 10.27 8.30 9.84
N LEU A 114 10.15 7.82 8.59
CA LEU A 114 11.07 8.15 7.50
C LEU A 114 11.06 9.65 7.18
N SER A 115 9.92 10.32 7.24
CA SER A 115 9.77 11.75 6.95
C SER A 115 10.57 12.64 7.92
N ARG A 116 10.94 12.12 9.08
CA ARG A 116 11.73 12.83 10.11
C ARG A 116 13.23 12.51 10.04
N GLN A 117 13.65 11.62 9.15
CA GLN A 117 15.06 11.25 9.01
C GLN A 117 15.80 12.27 8.16
N LEU A 118 16.86 12.87 8.73
CA LEU A 118 17.71 13.84 8.03
C LEU A 118 18.79 13.20 7.16
N VAL A 119 18.99 11.88 7.28
CA VAL A 119 20.07 11.15 6.57
C VAL A 119 19.79 11.04 5.08
N ASP A 120 18.51 11.00 4.69
CA ASP A 120 18.08 10.87 3.31
C ASP A 120 16.90 11.81 3.04
N ALA A 121 17.22 13.02 2.57
CA ALA A 121 16.23 14.08 2.34
C ALA A 121 15.22 13.74 1.23
N GLU A 122 15.62 12.95 0.22
CA GLU A 122 14.73 12.57 -0.89
C GLU A 122 13.71 11.54 -0.41
N VAL A 123 14.16 10.48 0.29
CA VAL A 123 13.23 9.52 0.93
C VAL A 123 12.31 10.21 1.92
N ALA A 124 12.85 11.11 2.75
CA ALA A 124 12.05 11.87 3.73
C ALA A 124 10.98 12.73 3.03
N GLY A 125 11.31 13.37 1.91
CA GLY A 125 10.36 14.18 1.13
C GLY A 125 9.22 13.35 0.54
N ILE A 126 9.52 12.19 -0.04
CA ILE A 126 8.52 11.26 -0.58
C ILE A 126 7.64 10.72 0.56
N ALA A 127 8.25 10.29 1.66
CA ALA A 127 7.53 9.77 2.83
C ALA A 127 6.60 10.84 3.45
N ALA A 128 7.04 12.09 3.55
CA ALA A 128 6.22 13.19 4.07
C ALA A 128 4.95 13.46 3.24
N LYS A 129 5.04 13.29 1.92
CA LYS A 129 3.87 13.34 1.03
C LYS A 129 2.95 12.16 1.28
N ALA A 130 3.50 10.95 1.33
CA ALA A 130 2.74 9.72 1.52
C ALA A 130 1.98 9.67 2.86
N VAL A 131 2.50 10.29 3.94
CA VAL A 131 1.83 10.34 5.25
C VAL A 131 0.40 10.87 5.16
N LYS A 132 0.14 11.92 4.37
CA LYS A 132 -1.19 12.51 4.25
C LYS A 132 -2.18 11.58 3.55
N GLU A 133 -1.72 10.90 2.50
CA GLU A 133 -2.50 9.93 1.74
C GLU A 133 -2.79 8.70 2.61
N LEU A 134 -1.77 8.17 3.28
CA LEU A 134 -1.89 6.99 4.16
C LEU A 134 -2.78 7.24 5.38
N GLN A 135 -2.79 8.46 5.93
CA GLN A 135 -3.72 8.84 6.99
C GLN A 135 -5.17 8.70 6.53
N TYR A 136 -5.48 9.20 5.34
CA TYR A 136 -6.81 9.05 4.75
C TYR A 136 -7.16 7.57 4.49
N HIS A 137 -6.23 6.81 3.92
CA HIS A 137 -6.44 5.37 3.65
C HIS A 137 -6.74 4.60 4.94
N TRP A 138 -6.00 4.88 6.01
CA TRP A 138 -6.21 4.26 7.31
C TRP A 138 -7.56 4.64 7.92
N GLU A 139 -7.92 5.92 7.93
CA GLU A 139 -9.18 6.41 8.47
C GLU A 139 -10.38 5.83 7.74
N HIS A 140 -10.33 5.79 6.41
CA HIS A 140 -11.36 5.19 5.57
C HIS A 140 -11.55 3.71 5.90
N ALA A 141 -10.47 2.93 5.92
CA ALA A 141 -10.53 1.51 6.25
C ALA A 141 -11.02 1.25 7.69
N ALA A 142 -10.54 2.03 8.67
CA ALA A 142 -10.98 1.93 10.06
C ALA A 142 -12.48 2.17 10.23
N GLN A 143 -13.04 3.19 9.55
CA GLN A 143 -14.47 3.47 9.58
C GLN A 143 -15.29 2.30 9.00
N TRP A 144 -14.79 1.66 7.95
CA TRP A 144 -15.48 0.51 7.38
C TRP A 144 -15.41 -0.73 8.26
N ILE A 145 -14.29 -0.99 8.94
CA ILE A 145 -14.21 -2.09 9.92
C ILE A 145 -15.25 -1.90 11.02
N VAL A 146 -15.39 -0.68 11.56
CA VAL A 146 -16.41 -0.38 12.58
C VAL A 146 -17.82 -0.58 12.01
N ARG A 147 -18.13 -0.05 10.83
CA ARG A 147 -19.45 -0.19 10.19
C ARG A 147 -19.82 -1.65 9.90
N LEU A 148 -18.86 -2.44 9.43
CA LEU A 148 -19.10 -3.87 9.17
C LEU A 148 -19.25 -4.66 10.47
N GLY A 149 -18.46 -4.31 11.49
CA GLY A 149 -18.53 -4.95 12.81
C GLY A 149 -19.81 -4.66 13.58
N ASP A 150 -20.33 -3.43 13.47
CA ASP A 150 -21.57 -2.99 14.14
C ASP A 150 -22.83 -3.18 13.26
N GLY A 151 -22.68 -3.73 12.05
CA GLY A 151 -23.76 -3.89 11.09
C GLY A 151 -24.66 -5.09 11.35
N THR A 152 -24.76 -5.99 10.38
CA THR A 152 -25.51 -7.24 10.52
C THR A 152 -24.63 -8.34 11.13
N THR A 153 -25.25 -9.41 11.65
CA THR A 153 -24.53 -10.61 12.11
C THR A 153 -23.61 -11.14 11.00
N GLU A 154 -24.08 -11.18 9.76
CA GLU A 154 -23.29 -11.66 8.62
C GLU A 154 -22.05 -10.76 8.36
N SER A 155 -22.21 -9.43 8.39
CA SER A 155 -21.07 -8.52 8.17
C SER A 155 -20.05 -8.61 9.31
N HIS A 156 -20.53 -8.73 10.55
CA HIS A 156 -19.69 -8.92 11.73
C HIS A 156 -18.86 -10.20 11.63
N GLU A 157 -19.50 -11.33 11.35
CA GLU A 157 -18.81 -12.62 11.22
C GLU A 157 -17.78 -12.61 10.09
N LYS A 158 -18.11 -12.00 8.95
CA LYS A 158 -17.20 -11.89 7.81
C LYS A 158 -15.99 -11.02 8.11
N VAL A 159 -16.17 -9.83 8.71
CA VAL A 159 -15.04 -8.96 9.02
C VAL A 159 -14.16 -9.55 10.12
N GLN A 160 -14.75 -10.22 11.13
CA GLN A 160 -13.99 -10.90 12.16
C GLN A 160 -13.14 -12.05 11.56
N ALA A 161 -13.72 -12.86 10.69
CA ALA A 161 -13.00 -13.92 10.00
C ALA A 161 -11.84 -13.36 9.14
N SER A 162 -12.04 -12.22 8.47
CA SER A 162 -10.99 -11.53 7.72
C SER A 162 -9.85 -11.07 8.63
N ILE A 163 -10.17 -10.51 9.80
CA ILE A 163 -9.17 -10.08 10.80
C ILE A 163 -8.37 -11.28 11.28
N ASP A 164 -9.03 -12.36 11.66
CA ASP A 164 -8.38 -13.58 12.17
C ASP A 164 -7.46 -14.21 11.12
N HIS A 165 -7.90 -14.24 9.85
CA HIS A 165 -7.14 -14.79 8.74
C HIS A 165 -5.91 -13.95 8.38
N LEU A 166 -6.05 -12.62 8.33
CA LEU A 166 -4.97 -11.73 7.86
C LEU A 166 -4.00 -11.31 8.96
N TRP A 167 -4.34 -11.55 10.23
CA TRP A 167 -3.47 -11.28 11.37
C TRP A 167 -2.45 -12.41 11.61
N SER A 168 -2.70 -13.62 11.14
CA SER A 168 -1.83 -14.78 11.31
C SER A 168 -0.68 -14.80 10.30
#